data_24eac9e932fa1f1eb7087f267069cfb8
#
_entry.id   24eac9e932fa1f1eb7087f267069cfb8
#
_cell.length_a   1.000
_cell.length_b   1.000
_cell.length_c   1.000
_cell.angle_alpha   90.00
_cell.angle_beta   90.00
_cell.angle_gamma   90.00
#
_symmetry.space_group_name_H-M   'P 1'
#
loop_
_entity.id
_entity.type
_entity.pdbx_description
1 polymer ?
#
loop_
_entity_poly.entity_id
_entity_poly.type
_entity_poly.pdbx_seq_one_letter_code
_entity_poly.pdbx_strand_id
1 'polypeptide(L)'
;TASSMIILENDLLSHMRSALQIPTGKLKDINTQDTFYFHFLHFFIYDWEFQRNDNTLAQLKNEGGFNILHHEGVADSIIELNSYYDFLKANNSFYHNDFVRVEDFTSKVIKVPIIQTDNNGYPILPGILTQTEVFTQYDLPQLEQLYSLIKIEKIELESVPKVNQEYKDRATRLLVFLQKKYQLD
;
A
#
# COMPACT_ATOMS: atom_id res chain seq x y z
N THR A 1 -0.96 10.92 -5.77
CA THR A 1 -0.79 10.46 -7.16
C THR A 1 -0.26 9.04 -7.21
N ALA A 2 -0.42 8.32 -8.34
CA ALA A 2 0.13 6.97 -8.52
C ALA A 2 1.66 6.93 -8.28
N SER A 3 2.37 7.99 -8.65
CA SER A 3 3.82 8.07 -8.44
C SER A 3 4.20 8.15 -6.95
N SER A 4 3.50 8.95 -6.17
CA SER A 4 3.75 9.04 -4.72
C SER A 4 3.42 7.72 -4.01
N MET A 5 2.43 6.99 -4.52
CA MET A 5 2.07 5.67 -4.02
C MET A 5 3.19 4.65 -4.22
N ILE A 6 3.71 4.55 -5.43
CA ILE A 6 4.79 3.63 -5.77
C ILE A 6 6.04 3.89 -4.90
N ILE A 7 6.35 5.17 -4.61
CA ILE A 7 7.47 5.52 -3.74
C ILE A 7 7.22 4.98 -2.32
N LEU A 8 6.04 5.21 -1.78
CA LEU A 8 5.70 4.78 -0.43
C LEU A 8 5.66 3.25 -0.32
N GLU A 9 5.07 2.55 -1.29
CA GLU A 9 5.04 1.08 -1.33
C GLU A 9 6.45 0.46 -1.32
N ASN A 10 7.39 1.05 -2.06
CA ASN A 10 8.77 0.62 -2.05
C ASN A 10 9.46 0.90 -0.71
N ASP A 11 9.12 2.00 -0.04
CA ASP A 11 9.61 2.32 1.29
C ASP A 11 9.09 1.31 2.33
N LEU A 12 7.78 1.01 2.32
CA LEU A 12 7.18 -0.02 3.16
C LEU A 12 7.86 -1.38 2.97
N LEU A 13 8.07 -1.80 1.72
CA LEU A 13 8.80 -3.04 1.41
C LEU A 13 10.23 -3.04 1.97
N SER A 14 10.90 -1.91 1.94
CA SER A 14 12.24 -1.77 2.53
C SER A 14 12.21 -2.00 4.03
N HIS A 15 11.26 -1.40 4.73
CA HIS A 15 11.07 -1.57 6.16
C HIS A 15 10.68 -3.01 6.53
N MET A 16 9.76 -3.64 5.79
CA MET A 16 9.42 -5.07 6.00
C MET A 16 10.63 -5.99 5.84
N ARG A 17 11.45 -5.76 4.81
CA ARG A 17 12.69 -6.53 4.60
C ARG A 17 13.66 -6.36 5.77
N SER A 18 13.84 -5.13 6.25
CA SER A 18 14.73 -4.83 7.37
C SER A 18 14.25 -5.49 8.66
N ALA A 19 12.96 -5.43 8.97
CA ALA A 19 12.37 -6.11 10.12
C ALA A 19 12.59 -7.64 10.04
N LEU A 20 12.34 -8.25 8.88
CA LEU A 20 12.48 -9.68 8.66
C LEU A 20 13.93 -10.20 8.65
N GLN A 21 14.92 -9.31 8.47
CA GLN A 21 16.34 -9.66 8.58
C GLN A 21 16.80 -9.87 10.04
N ILE A 22 16.04 -9.36 11.00
CA ILE A 22 16.36 -9.52 12.42
C ILE A 22 15.90 -10.90 12.87
N PRO A 23 16.78 -11.80 13.30
CA PRO A 23 16.37 -13.13 13.78
C PRO A 23 15.49 -13.04 15.02
N THR A 24 14.41 -13.79 15.08
CA THR A 24 13.47 -13.83 16.22
C THR A 24 14.16 -14.10 17.56
N GLY A 25 15.16 -14.99 17.57
CA GLY A 25 15.95 -15.29 18.77
C GLY A 25 16.80 -14.12 19.32
N LYS A 26 17.09 -13.11 18.49
CA LYS A 26 17.79 -11.89 18.93
C LYS A 26 16.87 -10.85 19.53
N LEU A 27 15.55 -11.00 19.37
CA LEU A 27 14.57 -10.06 19.93
C LEU A 27 14.44 -10.14 21.46
N LYS A 28 15.28 -10.92 22.14
CA LYS A 28 15.48 -10.84 23.60
C LYS A 28 16.28 -9.60 24.01
N ASP A 29 17.16 -9.11 23.11
CA ASP A 29 17.95 -7.91 23.35
C ASP A 29 17.13 -6.65 23.06
N ILE A 30 17.07 -5.73 24.01
CA ILE A 30 16.23 -4.54 23.95
C ILE A 30 16.61 -3.60 22.78
N ASN A 31 17.88 -3.47 22.49
CA ASN A 31 18.32 -2.63 21.36
C ASN A 31 17.91 -3.24 20.02
N THR A 32 17.88 -4.57 19.95
CA THR A 32 17.40 -5.30 18.79
C THR A 32 15.88 -5.18 18.65
N GLN A 33 15.13 -5.15 19.77
CA GLN A 33 13.68 -4.88 19.79
C GLN A 33 13.40 -3.48 19.23
N ASP A 34 14.14 -2.46 19.67
CA ASP A 34 13.94 -1.08 19.20
C ASP A 34 14.13 -0.97 17.68
N THR A 35 15.16 -1.62 17.14
CA THR A 35 15.42 -1.64 15.69
C THR A 35 14.32 -2.37 14.93
N PHE A 36 13.90 -3.55 15.42
CA PHE A 36 12.78 -4.29 14.84
C PHE A 36 11.50 -3.45 14.85
N TYR A 37 11.19 -2.86 15.98
CA TYR A 37 9.96 -2.10 16.19
C TYR A 37 9.90 -0.84 15.33
N PHE A 38 11.02 -0.15 15.17
CA PHE A 38 11.12 0.98 14.26
C PHE A 38 10.72 0.59 12.83
N HIS A 39 11.31 -0.48 12.31
CA HIS A 39 10.97 -0.97 10.97
C HIS A 39 9.55 -1.51 10.90
N PHE A 40 9.11 -2.24 11.93
CA PHE A 40 7.76 -2.80 12.01
C PHE A 40 6.69 -1.70 11.96
N LEU A 41 6.81 -0.66 12.76
CA LEU A 41 5.85 0.44 12.77
C LEU A 41 5.76 1.17 11.43
N HIS A 42 6.87 1.30 10.71
CA HIS A 42 6.89 2.01 9.43
C HIS A 42 6.03 1.35 8.36
N PHE A 43 5.91 0.04 8.34
CA PHE A 43 5.00 -0.61 7.40
C PHE A 43 3.62 -0.88 8.00
N PHE A 44 3.52 -1.05 9.33
CA PHE A 44 2.29 -1.42 10.01
C PHE A 44 1.27 -0.27 10.12
N ILE A 45 1.74 0.98 10.15
CA ILE A 45 0.88 2.16 10.36
C ILE A 45 0.18 2.61 9.07
N TYR A 46 0.68 2.23 7.93
CA TYR A 46 0.16 2.67 6.64
C TYR A 46 -0.74 1.60 6.02
N ASP A 47 -2.04 1.69 6.30
CA ASP A 47 -3.08 1.04 5.51
C ASP A 47 -3.70 2.10 4.58
N TRP A 48 -3.54 1.94 3.27
CA TRP A 48 -4.04 2.91 2.32
C TRP A 48 -4.28 2.32 0.94
N GLU A 49 -5.34 2.79 0.32
CA GLU A 49 -5.81 2.35 -0.96
C GLU A 49 -5.67 3.47 -1.99
N PHE A 50 -5.21 3.14 -3.20
CA PHE A 50 -5.27 4.08 -4.31
C PHE A 50 -6.72 4.34 -4.72
N GLN A 51 -7.17 5.57 -4.51
CA GLN A 51 -8.49 6.01 -4.94
C GLN A 51 -8.37 6.93 -6.15
N ARG A 52 -9.04 6.55 -7.23
CA ARG A 52 -9.21 7.38 -8.41
C ARG A 52 -10.40 8.31 -8.24
N ASN A 53 -10.31 9.52 -8.77
CA ASN A 53 -11.50 10.37 -8.91
C ASN A 53 -12.34 9.87 -10.11
N ASP A 54 -13.47 9.26 -9.82
CA ASP A 54 -14.34 8.62 -10.81
C ASP A 54 -15.46 9.53 -11.34
N ASN A 55 -15.57 10.76 -10.85
CA ASN A 55 -16.70 11.64 -11.16
C ASN A 55 -16.88 11.87 -12.67
N THR A 56 -15.79 12.21 -13.37
CA THR A 56 -15.83 12.43 -14.83
C THR A 56 -16.17 11.16 -15.59
N LEU A 57 -15.64 10.00 -15.17
CA LEU A 57 -15.95 8.73 -15.82
C LEU A 57 -17.40 8.32 -15.58
N ALA A 58 -17.93 8.54 -14.38
CA ALA A 58 -19.34 8.29 -14.06
C ALA A 58 -20.28 9.16 -14.91
N GLN A 59 -19.96 10.43 -15.09
CA GLN A 59 -20.69 11.32 -16.00
C GLN A 59 -20.66 10.81 -17.45
N LEU A 60 -19.50 10.46 -17.96
CA LEU A 60 -19.38 9.89 -19.32
C LEU A 60 -20.20 8.62 -19.50
N LYS A 61 -20.27 7.75 -18.48
CA LYS A 61 -21.07 6.53 -18.54
C LYS A 61 -22.57 6.81 -18.50
N ASN A 62 -23.00 7.71 -17.62
CA ASN A 62 -24.42 7.93 -17.32
C ASN A 62 -25.13 8.80 -18.37
N GLU A 63 -24.43 9.75 -18.98
CA GLU A 63 -25.00 10.72 -19.92
C GLU A 63 -24.85 10.30 -21.40
N GLY A 64 -24.48 9.04 -21.65
CA GLY A 64 -24.20 8.59 -23.02
C GLY A 64 -22.96 9.28 -23.63
N GLY A 65 -22.11 9.85 -22.77
CA GLY A 65 -20.95 10.64 -23.16
C GLY A 65 -19.94 9.89 -24.05
N PHE A 66 -19.92 8.55 -23.98
CA PHE A 66 -19.12 7.74 -24.92
C PHE A 66 -19.55 7.92 -26.37
N ASN A 67 -20.82 8.24 -26.62
CA ASN A 67 -21.33 8.53 -27.97
C ASN A 67 -20.84 9.88 -28.49
N ILE A 68 -20.35 10.78 -27.61
CA ILE A 68 -19.79 12.08 -27.96
C ILE A 68 -18.32 11.95 -28.36
N LEU A 69 -17.67 10.85 -28.01
CA LEU A 69 -16.27 10.57 -28.34
C LEU A 69 -16.20 10.07 -29.80
N HIS A 70 -16.17 11.02 -30.73
CA HIS A 70 -16.25 10.75 -32.17
C HIS A 70 -15.04 10.05 -32.80
N HIS A 71 -13.92 9.94 -32.05
CA HIS A 71 -12.73 9.29 -32.55
C HIS A 71 -12.73 7.80 -32.21
N GLU A 72 -12.53 6.98 -33.26
CA GLU A 72 -12.41 5.53 -33.14
C GLU A 72 -11.32 5.14 -32.11
N GLY A 73 -11.65 4.20 -31.24
CA GLY A 73 -10.76 3.66 -30.22
C GLY A 73 -10.62 4.48 -28.93
N VAL A 74 -11.18 5.70 -28.86
CA VAL A 74 -11.10 6.51 -27.62
C VAL A 74 -11.94 5.91 -26.53
N ALA A 75 -13.19 5.57 -26.80
CA ALA A 75 -14.10 4.94 -25.86
C ALA A 75 -13.51 3.60 -25.34
N ASP A 76 -13.01 2.78 -26.27
CA ASP A 76 -12.40 1.48 -25.93
C ASP A 76 -11.16 1.65 -25.03
N SER A 77 -10.30 2.63 -25.30
CA SER A 77 -9.13 2.90 -24.49
C SER A 77 -9.47 3.37 -23.06
N ILE A 78 -10.55 4.15 -22.91
CA ILE A 78 -11.07 4.56 -21.60
C ILE A 78 -11.64 3.36 -20.85
N ILE A 79 -12.40 2.51 -21.54
CA ILE A 79 -12.98 1.29 -20.96
C ILE A 79 -11.86 0.33 -20.51
N GLU A 80 -10.84 0.15 -21.33
CA GLU A 80 -9.68 -0.69 -20.98
C GLU A 80 -8.95 -0.18 -19.73
N LEU A 81 -8.68 1.12 -19.64
CA LEU A 81 -8.07 1.70 -18.45
C LEU A 81 -8.95 1.52 -17.21
N ASN A 82 -10.28 1.67 -17.36
CA ASN A 82 -11.20 1.44 -16.27
C ASN A 82 -11.20 -0.02 -15.80
N SER A 83 -11.22 -0.98 -16.71
CA SER A 83 -11.16 -2.40 -16.39
C SER A 83 -9.86 -2.76 -15.67
N TYR A 84 -8.75 -2.11 -16.04
CA TYR A 84 -7.49 -2.29 -15.32
C TYR A 84 -7.52 -1.69 -13.91
N TYR A 85 -8.21 -0.57 -13.72
CA TYR A 85 -8.41 0.00 -12.37
C TYR A 85 -9.27 -0.92 -11.49
N ASP A 86 -10.31 -1.54 -12.03
CA ASP A 86 -11.14 -2.51 -11.30
C ASP A 86 -10.30 -3.74 -10.88
N PHE A 87 -9.40 -4.21 -11.76
CA PHE A 87 -8.42 -5.25 -11.43
C PHE A 87 -7.47 -4.81 -10.31
N LEU A 88 -6.91 -3.60 -10.39
CA LEU A 88 -6.04 -3.03 -9.36
C LEU A 88 -6.76 -2.96 -8.01
N LYS A 89 -8.00 -2.48 -8.00
CA LYS A 89 -8.82 -2.39 -6.79
C LYS A 89 -9.08 -3.77 -6.16
N ALA A 90 -9.40 -4.77 -6.99
CA ALA A 90 -9.56 -6.14 -6.50
C ALA A 90 -8.27 -6.68 -5.89
N ASN A 91 -7.12 -6.42 -6.52
CA ASN A 91 -5.81 -6.83 -6.01
C ASN A 91 -5.49 -6.17 -4.65
N ASN A 92 -5.76 -4.87 -4.52
CA ASN A 92 -5.57 -4.16 -3.25
C ASN A 92 -6.48 -4.69 -2.13
N SER A 93 -7.68 -5.17 -2.45
CA SER A 93 -8.56 -5.79 -1.46
C SER A 93 -7.99 -7.09 -0.88
N PHE A 94 -7.27 -7.89 -1.67
CA PHE A 94 -6.57 -9.08 -1.14
C PHE A 94 -5.47 -8.67 -0.16
N TYR A 95 -4.64 -7.71 -0.55
CA TYR A 95 -3.61 -7.15 0.31
C TYR A 95 -4.20 -6.64 1.64
N HIS A 96 -5.25 -5.83 1.58
CA HIS A 96 -5.91 -5.31 2.78
C HIS A 96 -6.42 -6.41 3.71
N ASN A 97 -7.02 -7.47 3.18
CA ASN A 97 -7.53 -8.58 3.99
C ASN A 97 -6.42 -9.33 4.74
N ASP A 98 -5.25 -9.51 4.12
CA ASP A 98 -4.13 -10.15 4.79
C ASP A 98 -3.43 -9.21 5.77
N PHE A 99 -3.39 -7.91 5.47
CA PHE A 99 -2.94 -6.89 6.42
C PHE A 99 -3.76 -6.89 7.72
N VAL A 100 -5.10 -6.98 7.65
CA VAL A 100 -5.97 -7.10 8.82
C VAL A 100 -5.61 -8.31 9.67
N ARG A 101 -5.21 -9.44 9.06
CA ARG A 101 -4.75 -10.63 9.80
C ARG A 101 -3.43 -10.38 10.54
N VAL A 102 -2.51 -9.65 9.93
CA VAL A 102 -1.26 -9.21 10.58
C VAL A 102 -1.60 -8.30 11.77
N GLU A 103 -2.52 -7.35 11.57
CA GLU A 103 -2.96 -6.40 12.59
C GLU A 103 -3.58 -7.12 13.80
N ASP A 104 -4.54 -7.99 13.57
CA ASP A 104 -5.18 -8.79 14.63
C ASP A 104 -4.18 -9.61 15.45
N PHE A 105 -3.18 -10.17 14.79
CA PHE A 105 -2.16 -10.97 15.47
C PHE A 105 -1.16 -10.09 16.21
N THR A 106 -0.78 -8.96 15.60
CA THR A 106 0.17 -8.00 16.16
C THR A 106 -0.30 -7.48 17.52
N SER A 107 -1.58 -7.15 17.65
CA SER A 107 -2.15 -6.63 18.91
C SER A 107 -1.96 -7.57 20.12
N LYS A 108 -1.74 -8.86 19.88
CA LYS A 108 -1.50 -9.89 20.90
C LYS A 108 -0.03 -10.01 21.28
N VAL A 109 0.87 -9.65 20.38
CA VAL A 109 2.32 -9.91 20.54
C VAL A 109 3.08 -8.62 20.81
N ILE A 110 2.69 -7.53 20.17
CA ILE A 110 3.38 -6.23 20.21
C ILE A 110 2.53 -5.19 20.96
N LYS A 111 3.15 -4.42 21.81
CA LYS A 111 2.54 -3.23 22.41
C LYS A 111 2.51 -2.12 21.37
N VAL A 112 1.38 -1.96 20.68
CA VAL A 112 1.22 -0.88 19.72
C VAL A 112 1.11 0.45 20.50
N PRO A 113 1.98 1.44 20.24
CA PRO A 113 1.91 2.73 20.93
C PRO A 113 0.68 3.52 20.47
N ILE A 114 0.28 4.49 21.29
CA ILE A 114 -0.66 5.51 20.84
C ILE A 114 0.05 6.35 19.77
N ILE A 115 -0.42 6.23 18.54
CA ILE A 115 0.14 6.98 17.42
C ILE A 115 -0.50 8.36 17.41
N GLN A 116 0.35 9.39 17.52
CA GLN A 116 -0.08 10.77 17.33
C GLN A 116 -0.24 11.04 15.83
N THR A 117 -1.20 11.89 15.49
CA THR A 117 -1.37 12.37 14.12
C THR A 117 -0.95 13.82 14.01
N ASP A 118 -0.47 14.20 12.82
CA ASP A 118 -0.21 15.60 12.47
C ASP A 118 -1.53 16.37 12.25
N ASN A 119 -1.41 17.66 11.92
CA ASN A 119 -2.57 18.52 11.65
C ASN A 119 -3.43 18.09 10.44
N ASN A 120 -2.91 17.20 9.60
CA ASN A 120 -3.58 16.65 8.42
C ASN A 120 -4.15 15.25 8.68
N GLY A 121 -3.99 14.72 9.91
CA GLY A 121 -4.42 13.38 10.29
C GLY A 121 -3.44 12.26 9.93
N TYR A 122 -2.24 12.57 9.44
CA TYR A 122 -1.23 11.57 9.15
C TYR A 122 -0.52 11.11 10.42
N PRO A 123 -0.25 9.81 10.56
CA PRO A 123 0.46 9.28 11.73
C PRO A 123 1.86 9.85 11.82
N ILE A 124 2.20 10.38 13.00
CA ILE A 124 3.56 10.78 13.34
C ILE A 124 4.26 9.54 13.87
N LEU A 125 5.21 9.03 13.09
CA LEU A 125 6.01 7.90 13.52
C LEU A 125 6.84 8.29 14.74
N PRO A 126 6.79 7.51 15.83
CA PRO A 126 7.70 7.73 16.94
C PRO A 126 9.14 7.55 16.42
N GLY A 127 10.04 8.42 16.84
CA GLY A 127 11.48 8.20 16.65
C GLY A 127 11.92 6.87 17.27
N ILE A 128 13.20 6.55 17.15
CA ILE A 128 13.76 5.34 17.80
C ILE A 128 13.35 5.33 19.26
N LEU A 129 12.51 4.36 19.62
CA LEU A 129 12.12 4.15 21.01
C LEU A 129 13.37 3.71 21.78
N THR A 130 13.70 4.42 22.83
CA THR A 130 14.83 4.05 23.68
C THR A 130 14.31 3.22 24.86
N GLN A 131 14.76 1.96 24.95
CA GLN A 131 14.57 1.07 26.11
C GLN A 131 13.10 0.77 26.48
N THR A 132 12.20 0.71 25.49
CA THR A 132 10.81 0.34 25.75
C THR A 132 10.61 -1.14 25.47
N GLU A 133 9.99 -1.88 26.40
CA GLU A 133 9.55 -3.24 26.13
C GLU A 133 8.49 -3.24 25.01
N VAL A 134 8.88 -3.73 23.86
CA VAL A 134 8.06 -3.76 22.63
C VAL A 134 7.04 -4.89 22.68
N PHE A 135 7.41 -6.02 23.27
CA PHE A 135 6.54 -7.19 23.30
C PHE A 135 5.67 -7.23 24.58
N THR A 136 4.43 -7.67 24.42
CA THR A 136 3.52 -7.93 25.53
C THR A 136 4.09 -9.03 26.43
N GLN A 137 4.61 -10.07 25.77
CA GLN A 137 5.36 -11.16 26.37
C GLN A 137 6.33 -11.70 25.31
N TYR A 138 7.59 -11.94 25.67
CA TYR A 138 8.51 -12.61 24.74
C TYR A 138 8.12 -14.09 24.65
N ASP A 139 7.52 -14.48 23.53
CA ASP A 139 7.14 -15.85 23.19
C ASP A 139 7.68 -16.16 21.77
N LEU A 140 8.68 -17.03 21.68
CA LEU A 140 9.34 -17.34 20.43
C LEU A 140 8.38 -17.95 19.37
N PRO A 141 7.52 -18.92 19.69
CA PRO A 141 6.50 -19.42 18.77
C PRO A 141 5.59 -18.34 18.21
N GLN A 142 5.11 -17.42 19.04
CA GLN A 142 4.27 -16.30 18.58
C GLN A 142 5.04 -15.34 17.68
N LEU A 143 6.30 -15.05 18.00
CA LEU A 143 7.16 -14.23 17.15
C LEU A 143 7.42 -14.88 15.79
N GLU A 144 7.66 -16.19 15.75
CA GLU A 144 7.83 -16.93 14.50
C GLU A 144 6.55 -16.93 13.66
N GLN A 145 5.39 -16.99 14.30
CA GLN A 145 4.10 -16.86 13.63
C GLN A 145 3.91 -15.44 13.07
N LEU A 146 4.21 -14.40 13.84
CA LEU A 146 4.17 -13.01 13.36
C LEU A 146 5.08 -12.81 12.14
N TYR A 147 6.32 -13.32 12.21
CA TYR A 147 7.25 -13.25 11.08
C TYR A 147 6.72 -13.98 9.84
N SER A 148 6.02 -15.08 10.03
CA SER A 148 5.40 -15.82 8.91
C SER A 148 4.29 -15.01 8.26
N LEU A 149 3.46 -14.32 9.06
CA LEU A 149 2.42 -13.42 8.56
C LEU A 149 3.03 -12.23 7.80
N ILE A 150 4.05 -11.58 8.37
CA ILE A 150 4.76 -10.47 7.70
C ILE A 150 5.39 -10.92 6.38
N LYS A 151 5.90 -12.16 6.30
CA LYS A 151 6.46 -12.72 5.04
C LYS A 151 5.40 -12.89 3.97
N ILE A 152 4.22 -13.36 4.33
CA ILE A 152 3.09 -13.52 3.39
C ILE A 152 2.71 -12.13 2.87
N GLU A 153 2.47 -11.19 3.76
CA GLU A 153 2.14 -9.79 3.47
C GLU A 153 3.17 -9.15 2.54
N LYS A 154 4.46 -9.35 2.82
CA LYS A 154 5.55 -8.86 1.97
C LYS A 154 5.48 -9.40 0.54
N ILE A 155 5.19 -10.69 0.38
CA ILE A 155 5.10 -11.32 -0.95
C ILE A 155 3.97 -10.67 -1.76
N GLU A 156 2.85 -10.40 -1.14
CA GLU A 156 1.71 -9.75 -1.77
C GLU A 156 2.01 -8.30 -2.10
N LEU A 157 2.56 -7.55 -1.15
CA LEU A 157 2.96 -6.17 -1.37
C LEU A 157 4.01 -6.01 -2.48
N GLU A 158 4.88 -6.99 -2.73
CA GLU A 158 5.88 -6.94 -3.82
C GLU A 158 5.25 -6.83 -5.22
N SER A 159 4.00 -7.23 -5.39
CA SER A 159 3.27 -7.09 -6.66
C SER A 159 2.65 -5.70 -6.85
N VAL A 160 2.30 -5.03 -5.77
CA VAL A 160 1.49 -3.79 -5.79
C VAL A 160 2.18 -2.63 -6.54
N PRO A 161 3.46 -2.30 -6.30
CA PRO A 161 4.14 -1.24 -7.05
C PRO A 161 4.16 -1.48 -8.56
N LYS A 162 4.26 -2.74 -8.98
CA LYS A 162 4.27 -3.10 -10.42
C LYS A 162 2.91 -2.88 -11.06
N VAL A 163 1.85 -3.27 -10.36
CA VAL A 163 0.46 -3.08 -10.82
C VAL A 163 0.13 -1.58 -10.89
N ASN A 164 0.52 -0.80 -9.89
CA ASN A 164 0.35 0.65 -9.88
C ASN A 164 1.17 1.35 -10.97
N GLN A 165 2.39 0.88 -11.26
CA GLN A 165 3.20 1.41 -12.37
C GLN A 165 2.55 1.13 -13.72
N GLU A 166 2.05 -0.08 -13.95
CA GLU A 166 1.35 -0.42 -15.18
C GLU A 166 0.08 0.44 -15.36
N TYR A 167 -0.69 0.67 -14.30
CA TYR A 167 -1.83 1.59 -14.35
C TYR A 167 -1.42 3.01 -14.75
N LYS A 168 -0.37 3.53 -14.13
CA LYS A 168 0.18 4.85 -14.46
C LYS A 168 0.61 4.93 -15.92
N ASP A 169 1.28 3.89 -16.43
CA ASP A 169 1.76 3.84 -17.81
C ASP A 169 0.59 3.80 -18.81
N ARG A 170 -0.46 3.01 -18.51
CA ARG A 170 -1.71 2.97 -19.30
C ARG A 170 -2.42 4.32 -19.31
N ALA A 171 -2.55 4.96 -18.15
CA ALA A 171 -3.15 6.28 -18.03
C ALA A 171 -2.37 7.34 -18.81
N THR A 172 -1.03 7.28 -18.77
CA THR A 172 -0.15 8.18 -19.54
C THR A 172 -0.30 7.96 -21.03
N ARG A 173 -0.31 6.71 -21.51
CA ARG A 173 -0.55 6.39 -22.92
C ARG A 173 -1.92 6.90 -23.40
N LEU A 174 -2.96 6.72 -22.59
CA LEU A 174 -4.28 7.24 -22.91
C LEU A 174 -4.28 8.76 -23.00
N LEU A 175 -3.63 9.47 -22.06
CA LEU A 175 -3.54 10.92 -22.08
C LEU A 175 -2.87 11.41 -23.37
N VAL A 176 -1.72 10.85 -23.75
CA VAL A 176 -1.01 11.19 -25.00
C VAL A 176 -1.88 10.90 -26.22
N PHE A 177 -2.61 9.79 -26.22
CA PHE A 177 -3.53 9.45 -27.30
C PHE A 177 -4.67 10.48 -27.44
N LEU A 178 -5.28 10.90 -26.32
CA LEU A 178 -6.34 11.91 -26.28
C LEU A 178 -5.82 13.28 -26.75
N GLN A 179 -4.66 13.72 -26.25
CA GLN A 179 -4.03 14.97 -26.67
C GLN A 179 -3.84 15.01 -28.19
N LYS A 180 -3.30 13.92 -28.77
CA LYS A 180 -3.09 13.82 -30.21
C LYS A 180 -4.40 13.82 -31.01
N LYS A 181 -5.43 13.12 -30.51
CA LYS A 181 -6.72 12.98 -31.23
C LYS A 181 -7.56 14.23 -31.18
N TYR A 182 -7.53 14.97 -30.08
CA TYR A 182 -8.34 16.16 -29.87
C TYR A 182 -7.53 17.47 -29.96
N GLN A 183 -6.24 17.40 -30.32
CA GLN A 183 -5.35 18.56 -30.44
C GLN A 183 -5.33 19.42 -29.16
N LEU A 184 -5.29 18.76 -28.02
CA LEU A 184 -5.22 19.41 -26.71
C LEU A 184 -3.77 19.80 -26.40
N ASP A 185 -3.59 21.01 -25.85
CA ASP A 185 -2.28 21.52 -25.39
C ASP A 185 -1.87 20.88 -24.03
#